data_04bac46c3da32734cdbebfcd07e88289
#
_entry.id   04bac46c3da32734cdbebfcd07e88289
#
_cell.length_a   1.000
_cell.length_b   1.000
_cell.length_c   1.000
_cell.angle_alpha   90.00
_cell.angle_beta   90.00
_cell.angle_gamma   90.00
#
_symmetry.space_group_name_H-M   'P 1'
#
loop_
_entity.id
_entity.type
_entity.pdbx_description
1 polymer ?
#
loop_
_entity_poly.entity_id
_entity_poly.type
_entity_poly.pdbx_seq_one_letter_code
_entity_poly.pdbx_strand_id
1 'polypeptide(L)'
;MANLSDEDLLFLSNLMHIKEEGQFKNIWNKKNVDNKSSIGEMLENIDTDKLKDSDITYDGEISGSEWAAMIEKVKDNPQICNLKLVDMDIDDKKALSVCLHNDETGETYVVFRGTSAGEWPDNFEGGYKADTEQQRRALAFVERQNFDNITVVGHSKGGNKAKYTAILSDKVDRCVSFDGQGFSAAFYEKYGPLIEQNKSKINCYALDNDFVNILMSDVYENKTY
;
A
#
# COMPACT_ATOMS: atom_id res chain seq x y z
N MET A 1 17.82 -8.65 -11.22
CA MET A 1 17.88 -7.34 -10.52
C MET A 1 17.12 -7.52 -9.22
N ALA A 2 17.47 -6.84 -8.15
CA ALA A 2 16.82 -7.07 -6.86
C ALA A 2 15.49 -6.29 -6.81
N ASN A 3 14.41 -6.96 -6.43
CA ASN A 3 13.13 -6.31 -6.07
C ASN A 3 13.38 -5.26 -4.98
N LEU A 4 12.49 -4.25 -4.90
CA LEU A 4 12.51 -3.30 -3.80
C LEU A 4 12.58 -4.01 -2.44
N SER A 5 13.41 -3.48 -1.54
CA SER A 5 13.47 -3.97 -0.16
C SER A 5 12.16 -3.72 0.58
N ASP A 6 11.93 -4.40 1.70
CA ASP A 6 10.74 -4.16 2.52
C ASP A 6 10.74 -2.74 3.11
N GLU A 7 11.92 -2.14 3.34
CA GLU A 7 12.04 -0.73 3.75
C GLU A 7 11.58 0.24 2.64
N ASP A 8 11.94 -0.03 1.38
CA ASP A 8 11.46 0.75 0.23
C ASP A 8 9.94 0.63 0.06
N LEU A 9 9.40 -0.56 0.29
CA LEU A 9 7.96 -0.81 0.25
C LEU A 9 7.22 -0.12 1.40
N LEU A 10 7.81 -0.03 2.60
CA LEU A 10 7.26 0.74 3.70
C LEU A 10 7.18 2.22 3.33
N PHE A 11 8.22 2.78 2.70
CA PHE A 11 8.17 4.15 2.20
C PHE A 11 7.02 4.36 1.21
N LEU A 12 6.86 3.48 0.21
CA LEU A 12 5.75 3.56 -0.75
C LEU A 12 4.39 3.50 -0.04
N SER A 13 4.26 2.64 0.97
CA SER A 13 3.05 2.56 1.78
C SER A 13 2.77 3.85 2.54
N ASN A 14 3.79 4.47 3.15
CA ASN A 14 3.67 5.75 3.85
C ASN A 14 3.31 6.88 2.88
N LEU A 15 3.88 6.89 1.67
CA LEU A 15 3.58 7.91 0.66
C LEU A 15 2.09 7.96 0.29
N MET A 16 1.37 6.83 0.42
CA MET A 16 -0.08 6.77 0.22
C MET A 16 -0.89 7.57 1.25
N HIS A 17 -0.31 7.79 2.44
CA HIS A 17 -0.96 8.51 3.55
C HIS A 17 -0.67 10.01 3.56
N ILE A 18 0.21 10.50 2.68
CA ILE A 18 0.45 11.92 2.56
C ILE A 18 -0.87 12.66 2.30
N LYS A 19 -1.18 13.64 3.16
CA LYS A 19 -2.27 14.58 2.89
C LYS A 19 -1.94 15.37 1.64
N GLU A 20 -2.86 15.39 0.69
CA GLU A 20 -2.73 16.18 -0.54
C GLU A 20 -2.91 17.68 -0.28
N GLU A 21 -2.10 18.23 0.63
CA GLU A 21 -2.08 19.63 1.03
C GLU A 21 -0.69 20.23 0.78
N GLY A 22 -0.62 21.56 0.66
CA GLY A 22 0.63 22.26 0.49
C GLY A 22 1.44 21.74 -0.71
N GLN A 23 2.68 21.34 -0.47
CA GLN A 23 3.59 20.83 -1.50
C GLN A 23 3.20 19.47 -2.07
N PHE A 24 2.43 18.67 -1.33
CA PHE A 24 1.96 17.35 -1.74
C PHE A 24 0.63 17.37 -2.48
N LYS A 25 0.10 18.57 -2.79
CA LYS A 25 -1.14 18.71 -3.50
C LYS A 25 -1.07 18.05 -4.89
N ASN A 26 -2.01 17.15 -5.13
CA ASN A 26 -2.14 16.44 -6.41
C ASN A 26 -0.97 15.48 -6.75
N ILE A 27 -0.33 14.84 -5.79
CA ILE A 27 0.59 13.73 -6.08
C ILE A 27 -0.18 12.61 -6.77
N TRP A 28 -1.27 12.15 -6.16
CA TRP A 28 -2.11 11.09 -6.71
C TRP A 28 -3.25 11.69 -7.53
N ASN A 29 -3.08 11.78 -8.84
CA ASN A 29 -4.08 12.35 -9.74
C ASN A 29 -4.04 11.71 -11.14
N LYS A 30 -5.14 11.88 -11.89
CA LYS A 30 -5.28 11.32 -13.23
C LYS A 30 -4.24 11.86 -14.22
N LYS A 31 -3.81 13.11 -14.08
CA LYS A 31 -2.79 13.70 -14.98
C LYS A 31 -1.46 12.96 -14.85
N ASN A 32 -1.06 12.60 -13.63
CA ASN A 32 0.16 11.83 -13.41
C ASN A 32 0.05 10.39 -13.98
N VAL A 33 -1.15 9.78 -13.93
CA VAL A 33 -1.41 8.51 -14.62
C VAL A 33 -1.30 8.66 -16.14
N ASP A 34 -1.99 9.65 -16.72
CA ASP A 34 -2.01 9.89 -18.18
C ASP A 34 -0.60 10.19 -18.71
N ASN A 35 0.22 10.90 -17.93
CA ASN A 35 1.61 11.22 -18.26
C ASN A 35 2.58 10.07 -17.91
N LYS A 36 2.16 9.05 -17.19
CA LYS A 36 3.02 8.02 -16.59
C LYS A 36 4.17 8.65 -15.79
N SER A 37 3.82 9.67 -14.99
CA SER A 37 4.81 10.38 -14.15
C SER A 37 5.49 9.42 -13.19
N SER A 38 6.81 9.54 -13.09
CA SER A 38 7.58 8.75 -12.12
C SER A 38 7.47 9.32 -10.70
N ILE A 39 7.76 8.50 -9.70
CA ILE A 39 7.84 8.95 -8.30
C ILE A 39 8.84 10.11 -8.18
N GLY A 40 10.01 10.01 -8.85
CA GLY A 40 11.00 11.09 -8.87
C GLY A 40 10.43 12.40 -9.40
N GLU A 41 9.73 12.38 -10.55
CA GLU A 41 9.09 13.57 -11.13
C GLU A 41 7.99 14.15 -10.21
N MET A 42 7.18 13.29 -9.58
CA MET A 42 6.14 13.73 -8.65
C MET A 42 6.70 14.39 -7.38
N LEU A 43 7.90 13.99 -6.95
CA LEU A 43 8.56 14.52 -5.75
C LEU A 43 9.61 15.61 -6.06
N GLU A 44 9.90 15.89 -7.34
CA GLU A 44 10.98 16.80 -7.75
C GLU A 44 10.85 18.19 -7.11
N ASN A 45 9.63 18.73 -7.10
CA ASN A 45 9.36 20.08 -6.62
C ASN A 45 9.09 20.17 -5.11
N ILE A 46 9.26 19.09 -4.37
CA ILE A 46 9.12 19.11 -2.91
C ILE A 46 10.36 19.75 -2.30
N ASP A 47 10.16 20.88 -1.65
CA ASP A 47 11.17 21.62 -0.88
C ASP A 47 11.27 21.00 0.52
N THR A 48 12.28 20.16 0.70
CA THR A 48 12.49 19.42 1.96
C THR A 48 12.89 20.33 3.12
N ASP A 49 13.51 21.48 2.85
CA ASP A 49 13.86 22.42 3.92
C ASP A 49 12.60 23.09 4.51
N LYS A 50 11.63 23.45 3.66
CA LYS A 50 10.32 23.92 4.15
C LYS A 50 9.55 22.87 4.93
N LEU A 51 9.74 21.58 4.61
CA LEU A 51 9.12 20.50 5.40
C LEU A 51 9.75 20.42 6.80
N LYS A 52 11.07 20.51 6.90
CA LYS A 52 11.81 20.47 8.19
C LYS A 52 11.38 21.59 9.14
N ASP A 53 11.10 22.77 8.58
CA ASP A 53 10.68 23.95 9.36
C ASP A 53 9.19 23.95 9.71
N SER A 54 8.43 22.95 9.24
CA SER A 54 7.00 22.89 9.51
C SER A 54 6.71 22.10 10.80
N ASP A 55 5.96 22.73 11.73
CA ASP A 55 5.36 22.04 12.89
C ASP A 55 4.20 21.10 12.47
N ILE A 56 4.00 20.88 11.16
CA ILE A 56 2.90 20.13 10.62
C ILE A 56 3.24 18.63 10.65
N THR A 57 2.51 17.89 11.45
CA THR A 57 2.46 16.43 11.34
C THR A 57 1.53 16.05 10.19
N TYR A 58 2.08 15.43 9.18
CA TYR A 58 1.28 14.85 8.09
C TYR A 58 0.71 13.53 8.61
N ASP A 59 -0.63 13.42 8.60
CA ASP A 59 -1.41 12.32 9.16
C ASP A 59 -1.34 12.14 10.69
N GLY A 60 -0.78 13.11 11.41
CA GLY A 60 -0.72 13.12 12.88
C GLY A 60 0.39 12.25 13.48
N GLU A 61 1.11 11.46 12.68
CA GLU A 61 2.13 10.52 13.15
C GLU A 61 3.53 10.83 12.62
N ILE A 62 3.66 11.27 11.37
CA ILE A 62 4.96 11.54 10.74
C ILE A 62 5.19 13.06 10.67
N SER A 63 6.24 13.55 11.29
CA SER A 63 6.62 14.95 11.30
C SER A 63 7.14 15.44 9.94
N GLY A 64 7.13 16.74 9.70
CA GLY A 64 7.71 17.35 8.50
C GLY A 64 9.19 17.00 8.32
N SER A 65 9.96 16.92 9.42
CA SER A 65 11.38 16.52 9.40
C SER A 65 11.57 15.06 8.98
N GLU A 66 10.72 14.15 9.44
CA GLU A 66 10.76 12.74 9.04
C GLU A 66 10.38 12.57 7.57
N TRP A 67 9.34 13.28 7.10
CA TRP A 67 8.99 13.31 5.68
C TRP A 67 10.12 13.86 4.82
N ALA A 68 10.79 14.93 5.24
CA ALA A 68 11.93 15.48 4.53
C ALA A 68 13.05 14.45 4.38
N ALA A 69 13.41 13.77 5.48
CA ALA A 69 14.44 12.73 5.47
C ALA A 69 14.07 11.53 4.55
N MET A 70 12.82 11.08 4.59
CA MET A 70 12.34 10.01 3.70
C MET A 70 12.40 10.42 2.24
N ILE A 71 11.96 11.63 1.89
CA ILE A 71 11.98 12.13 0.51
C ILE A 71 13.41 12.31 -0.01
N GLU A 72 14.32 12.83 0.81
CA GLU A 72 15.74 12.94 0.45
C GLU A 72 16.32 11.54 0.14
N LYS A 73 16.08 10.56 1.02
CA LYS A 73 16.53 9.18 0.83
C LYS A 73 15.98 8.56 -0.46
N VAL A 74 14.71 8.84 -0.78
CA VAL A 74 14.06 8.31 -2.00
C VAL A 74 14.63 8.97 -3.25
N LYS A 75 14.87 10.29 -3.23
CA LYS A 75 15.46 11.01 -4.37
C LYS A 75 16.83 10.43 -4.77
N ASP A 76 17.52 9.81 -3.82
CA ASP A 76 18.81 9.12 -4.05
C ASP A 76 18.65 7.64 -4.44
N ASN A 77 17.42 7.12 -4.49
CA ASN A 77 17.15 5.73 -4.87
C ASN A 77 16.51 5.62 -6.27
N PRO A 78 17.31 5.32 -7.33
CA PRO A 78 16.79 5.21 -8.69
C PRO A 78 15.70 4.13 -8.86
N GLN A 79 15.73 3.07 -8.05
CA GLN A 79 14.73 2.00 -8.14
C GLN A 79 13.34 2.52 -7.80
N ILE A 80 13.22 3.40 -6.80
CA ILE A 80 11.94 4.04 -6.44
C ILE A 80 11.64 5.19 -7.39
N CYS A 81 12.62 6.06 -7.66
CA CYS A 81 12.42 7.25 -8.50
C CYS A 81 11.90 6.91 -9.91
N ASN A 82 12.35 5.78 -10.48
CA ASN A 82 11.95 5.34 -11.82
C ASN A 82 10.60 4.61 -11.87
N LEU A 83 9.95 4.38 -10.74
CA LEU A 83 8.60 3.81 -10.71
C LEU A 83 7.59 4.80 -11.31
N LYS A 84 6.92 4.40 -12.38
CA LYS A 84 5.91 5.20 -13.08
C LYS A 84 4.51 4.87 -12.58
N LEU A 85 3.71 5.88 -12.32
CA LEU A 85 2.30 5.72 -12.01
C LEU A 85 1.53 5.35 -13.28
N VAL A 86 1.10 4.09 -13.40
CA VAL A 86 0.44 3.57 -14.61
C VAL A 86 -1.07 3.42 -14.46
N ASP A 87 -1.58 3.26 -13.24
CA ASP A 87 -3.00 3.21 -12.95
C ASP A 87 -3.28 3.67 -11.51
N MET A 88 -4.47 4.18 -11.27
CA MET A 88 -4.97 4.49 -9.94
C MET A 88 -6.48 4.29 -9.84
N ASP A 89 -6.93 3.98 -8.65
CA ASP A 89 -8.32 3.88 -8.29
C ASP A 89 -8.58 4.64 -6.99
N ILE A 90 -9.49 5.59 -7.02
CA ILE A 90 -9.94 6.33 -5.85
C ILE A 90 -11.46 6.35 -5.82
N ASP A 91 -12.06 6.02 -4.68
CA ASP A 91 -13.51 6.05 -4.52
C ASP A 91 -13.99 7.33 -3.81
N ASP A 92 -15.30 7.44 -3.65
CA ASP A 92 -15.97 8.53 -2.94
C ASP A 92 -15.63 8.57 -1.44
N LYS A 93 -15.21 7.44 -0.87
CA LYS A 93 -14.71 7.32 0.50
C LYS A 93 -13.21 7.59 0.60
N LYS A 94 -12.57 7.98 -0.51
CA LYS A 94 -11.13 8.23 -0.64
C LYS A 94 -10.25 6.99 -0.41
N ALA A 95 -10.77 5.77 -0.52
CA ALA A 95 -9.93 4.60 -0.62
C ALA A 95 -9.08 4.70 -1.89
N LEU A 96 -7.77 4.56 -1.75
CA LEU A 96 -6.82 4.75 -2.84
C LEU A 96 -6.02 3.48 -3.08
N SER A 97 -5.92 3.10 -4.34
CA SER A 97 -5.02 2.07 -4.84
C SER A 97 -4.22 2.64 -6.01
N VAL A 98 -2.93 2.38 -6.07
CA VAL A 98 -2.07 2.81 -7.18
C VAL A 98 -1.29 1.63 -7.73
N CYS A 99 -1.05 1.65 -9.04
CA CYS A 99 -0.16 0.72 -9.71
C CYS A 99 1.07 1.48 -10.22
N LEU A 100 2.23 1.03 -9.78
CA LEU A 100 3.54 1.58 -10.12
C LEU A 100 4.31 0.54 -10.93
N HIS A 101 4.94 0.95 -12.02
CA HIS A 101 5.72 0.07 -12.88
C HIS A 101 7.09 0.66 -13.22
N ASN A 102 8.11 -0.18 -13.23
CA ASN A 102 9.44 0.18 -13.67
C ASN A 102 9.71 -0.45 -15.05
N ASP A 103 9.74 0.37 -16.10
CA ASP A 103 9.96 -0.09 -17.47
C ASP A 103 11.33 -0.72 -17.69
N GLU A 104 12.34 -0.41 -16.86
CA GLU A 104 13.70 -0.92 -17.00
C GLU A 104 13.87 -2.31 -16.38
N THR A 105 13.19 -2.53 -15.22
CA THR A 105 13.30 -3.81 -14.48
C THR A 105 12.15 -4.74 -14.77
N GLY A 106 11.02 -4.22 -15.28
CA GLY A 106 9.78 -4.95 -15.48
C GLY A 106 8.98 -5.20 -14.20
N GLU A 107 9.42 -4.64 -13.06
CA GLU A 107 8.77 -4.82 -11.77
C GLU A 107 7.50 -3.98 -11.65
N THR A 108 6.47 -4.56 -11.03
CA THR A 108 5.18 -3.91 -10.82
C THR A 108 4.78 -3.99 -9.35
N TYR A 109 4.38 -2.85 -8.81
CA TYR A 109 3.96 -2.70 -7.43
C TYR A 109 2.54 -2.14 -7.38
N VAL A 110 1.65 -2.82 -6.64
CA VAL A 110 0.34 -2.27 -6.31
C VAL A 110 0.32 -1.90 -4.84
N VAL A 111 0.09 -0.62 -4.56
CA VAL A 111 0.10 -0.06 -3.21
C VAL A 111 -1.32 0.31 -2.81
N PHE A 112 -1.76 -0.19 -1.67
CA PHE A 112 -3.08 0.10 -1.09
C PHE A 112 -2.96 1.02 0.10
N ARG A 113 -3.72 2.12 0.08
CA ARG A 113 -3.83 3.01 1.25
C ARG A 113 -4.60 2.33 2.37
N GLY A 114 -4.18 2.59 3.61
CA GLY A 114 -4.88 2.24 4.83
C GLY A 114 -6.21 3.00 4.97
N THR A 115 -6.82 2.90 6.15
CA THR A 115 -8.14 3.49 6.42
C THR A 115 -8.14 5.00 6.25
N SER A 116 -9.02 5.51 5.41
CA SER A 116 -9.43 6.91 5.41
C SER A 116 -10.68 7.09 6.28
N ALA A 117 -11.01 8.35 6.60
CA ALA A 117 -12.15 8.66 7.49
C ALA A 117 -13.50 8.05 7.05
N GLY A 118 -13.68 7.74 5.76
CA GLY A 118 -14.90 7.14 5.20
C GLY A 118 -14.95 5.61 5.23
N GLU A 119 -13.84 4.92 5.53
CA GLU A 119 -13.73 3.45 5.43
C GLU A 119 -14.04 2.69 6.73
N TRP A 120 -14.30 3.37 7.85
CA TRP A 120 -14.60 2.73 9.14
C TRP A 120 -15.74 1.69 9.10
N PRO A 121 -16.86 1.91 8.37
CA PRO A 121 -17.90 0.88 8.27
C PRO A 121 -17.40 -0.42 7.63
N ASP A 122 -16.53 -0.35 6.62
CA ASP A 122 -15.94 -1.52 5.98
C ASP A 122 -15.01 -2.29 6.93
N ASN A 123 -14.34 -1.60 7.86
CA ASN A 123 -13.52 -2.25 8.89
C ASN A 123 -14.36 -3.12 9.83
N PHE A 124 -15.56 -2.66 10.22
CA PHE A 124 -16.50 -3.46 11.01
C PHE A 124 -17.01 -4.67 10.21
N GLU A 125 -17.34 -4.50 8.94
CA GLU A 125 -17.77 -5.60 8.07
C GLU A 125 -16.70 -6.68 7.93
N GLY A 126 -15.43 -6.29 7.85
CA GLY A 126 -14.28 -7.21 7.79
C GLY A 126 -14.18 -8.14 9.01
N GLY A 127 -14.77 -7.76 10.15
CA GLY A 127 -14.79 -8.60 11.36
C GLY A 127 -15.70 -9.81 11.27
N TYR A 128 -16.71 -9.83 10.39
CA TYR A 128 -17.68 -10.91 10.30
C TYR A 128 -17.99 -11.39 8.86
N LYS A 129 -17.73 -10.60 7.84
CA LYS A 129 -17.92 -11.00 6.43
C LYS A 129 -16.66 -11.68 5.88
N ALA A 130 -16.84 -12.62 4.97
CA ALA A 130 -15.74 -13.21 4.23
C ALA A 130 -15.10 -12.22 3.25
N ASP A 131 -15.93 -11.33 2.66
CA ASP A 131 -15.50 -10.31 1.69
C ASP A 131 -16.16 -8.99 2.00
N THR A 132 -15.37 -7.91 2.05
CA THR A 132 -15.89 -6.55 2.08
C THR A 132 -15.90 -5.94 0.67
N GLU A 133 -16.61 -4.84 0.50
CA GLU A 133 -16.62 -4.10 -0.77
C GLU A 133 -15.20 -3.64 -1.16
N GLN A 134 -14.46 -3.11 -0.19
CA GLN A 134 -13.10 -2.60 -0.41
C GLN A 134 -12.10 -3.71 -0.79
N GLN A 135 -12.25 -4.90 -0.20
CA GLN A 135 -11.44 -6.06 -0.58
C GLN A 135 -11.73 -6.51 -2.01
N ARG A 136 -13.02 -6.63 -2.41
CA ARG A 136 -13.39 -6.96 -3.78
C ARG A 136 -12.91 -5.91 -4.79
N ARG A 137 -12.99 -4.62 -4.43
CA ARG A 137 -12.48 -3.53 -5.26
C ARG A 137 -10.96 -3.60 -5.44
N ALA A 138 -10.22 -3.91 -4.37
CA ALA A 138 -8.78 -4.11 -4.44
C ALA A 138 -8.41 -5.27 -5.37
N LEU A 139 -9.12 -6.40 -5.28
CA LEU A 139 -8.93 -7.53 -6.18
C LEU A 139 -9.21 -7.15 -7.64
N ALA A 140 -10.33 -6.49 -7.91
CA ALA A 140 -10.67 -6.02 -9.26
C ALA A 140 -9.62 -5.04 -9.81
N PHE A 141 -9.01 -4.21 -8.94
CA PHE A 141 -7.92 -3.32 -9.33
C PHE A 141 -6.68 -4.09 -9.76
N VAL A 142 -6.27 -5.14 -9.03
CA VAL A 142 -5.14 -6.01 -9.40
C VAL A 142 -5.45 -6.77 -10.69
N GLU A 143 -6.61 -7.39 -10.79
CA GLU A 143 -6.99 -8.22 -11.94
C GLU A 143 -7.03 -7.43 -13.27
N ARG A 144 -7.37 -6.15 -13.24
CA ARG A 144 -7.40 -5.32 -14.44
C ARG A 144 -6.02 -4.88 -14.93
N GLN A 145 -4.96 -5.08 -14.14
CA GLN A 145 -3.61 -4.72 -14.56
C GLN A 145 -3.12 -5.67 -15.67
N ASN A 146 -2.41 -5.11 -16.65
CA ASN A 146 -1.81 -5.88 -17.75
C ASN A 146 -0.40 -6.39 -17.40
N PHE A 147 -0.15 -6.65 -16.12
CA PHE A 147 1.11 -7.14 -15.58
C PHE A 147 0.86 -8.43 -14.80
N ASP A 148 1.87 -9.29 -14.80
CA ASP A 148 2.00 -10.44 -13.92
C ASP A 148 3.18 -10.20 -12.96
N ASN A 149 3.38 -11.09 -12.00
CA ASN A 149 4.45 -11.01 -10.99
C ASN A 149 4.38 -9.70 -10.18
N ILE A 150 3.17 -9.35 -9.75
CA ILE A 150 2.89 -8.12 -9.02
C ILE A 150 3.28 -8.29 -7.55
N THR A 151 4.04 -7.33 -7.01
CA THR A 151 4.19 -7.16 -5.56
C THR A 151 3.08 -6.24 -5.04
N VAL A 152 2.33 -6.72 -4.06
CA VAL A 152 1.30 -5.91 -3.38
C VAL A 152 1.75 -5.48 -2.00
N VAL A 153 1.44 -4.24 -1.62
CA VAL A 153 1.87 -3.69 -0.32
C VAL A 153 0.82 -2.75 0.25
N GLY A 154 0.78 -2.65 1.57
CA GLY A 154 -0.05 -1.68 2.28
C GLY A 154 0.13 -1.72 3.79
N HIS A 155 -0.30 -0.64 4.44
CA HIS A 155 -0.31 -0.48 5.88
C HIS A 155 -1.76 -0.54 6.42
N SER A 156 -1.97 -1.09 7.59
CA SER A 156 -3.26 -1.17 8.26
C SER A 156 -4.34 -1.83 7.36
N LYS A 157 -5.44 -1.16 7.05
CA LYS A 157 -6.47 -1.62 6.08
C LYS A 157 -5.87 -1.91 4.69
N GLY A 158 -4.86 -1.15 4.26
CA GLY A 158 -4.14 -1.40 3.02
C GLY A 158 -3.41 -2.75 3.05
N GLY A 159 -2.82 -3.12 4.20
CA GLY A 159 -2.22 -4.43 4.41
C GLY A 159 -3.23 -5.58 4.33
N ASN A 160 -4.44 -5.39 4.85
CA ASN A 160 -5.54 -6.36 4.68
C ASN A 160 -5.92 -6.53 3.20
N LYS A 161 -6.07 -5.42 2.44
CA LYS A 161 -6.34 -5.45 0.99
C LYS A 161 -5.22 -6.17 0.23
N ALA A 162 -3.95 -5.92 0.59
CA ALA A 162 -2.79 -6.58 -0.02
C ALA A 162 -2.81 -8.09 0.23
N LYS A 163 -3.02 -8.54 1.47
CA LYS A 163 -3.15 -9.96 1.80
C LYS A 163 -4.33 -10.61 1.08
N TYR A 164 -5.49 -9.95 1.03
CA TYR A 164 -6.67 -10.44 0.32
C TYR A 164 -6.39 -10.68 -1.16
N THR A 165 -5.72 -9.73 -1.83
CA THR A 165 -5.37 -9.89 -3.25
C THR A 165 -4.32 -10.96 -3.48
N ALA A 166 -3.32 -11.09 -2.59
CA ALA A 166 -2.30 -12.13 -2.69
C ALA A 166 -2.86 -13.56 -2.52
N ILE A 167 -3.94 -13.71 -1.74
CA ILE A 167 -4.61 -15.01 -1.57
C ILE A 167 -5.44 -15.37 -2.80
N LEU A 168 -6.07 -14.39 -3.46
CA LEU A 168 -7.12 -14.64 -4.46
C LEU A 168 -6.68 -14.39 -5.91
N SER A 169 -5.51 -13.79 -6.15
CA SER A 169 -5.00 -13.47 -7.48
C SER A 169 -3.74 -14.24 -7.81
N ASP A 170 -3.74 -14.91 -8.96
CA ASP A 170 -2.55 -15.58 -9.50
C ASP A 170 -1.52 -14.57 -10.07
N LYS A 171 -1.91 -13.31 -10.28
CA LYS A 171 -1.00 -12.24 -10.73
C LYS A 171 -0.04 -11.77 -9.64
N VAL A 172 -0.32 -12.08 -8.37
CA VAL A 172 0.47 -11.64 -7.23
C VAL A 172 1.48 -12.70 -6.83
N ASP A 173 2.76 -12.31 -6.85
CA ASP A 173 3.88 -13.17 -6.43
C ASP A 173 4.38 -12.86 -5.02
N ARG A 174 4.23 -11.62 -4.57
CA ARG A 174 4.73 -11.15 -3.27
C ARG A 174 3.74 -10.18 -2.63
N CYS A 175 3.55 -10.33 -1.33
CA CYS A 175 2.77 -9.42 -0.50
C CYS A 175 3.60 -9.00 0.72
N VAL A 176 3.63 -7.69 0.99
CA VAL A 176 4.20 -7.14 2.21
C VAL A 176 3.13 -6.31 2.92
N SER A 177 2.80 -6.72 4.13
CA SER A 177 1.75 -6.10 4.95
C SER A 177 2.37 -5.50 6.20
N PHE A 178 2.21 -4.18 6.38
CA PHE A 178 2.64 -3.45 7.57
C PHE A 178 1.43 -3.20 8.47
N ASP A 179 1.46 -3.72 9.70
CA ASP A 179 0.38 -3.60 10.69
C ASP A 179 -1.02 -3.90 10.13
N GLY A 180 -1.07 -4.85 9.17
CA GLY A 180 -2.29 -5.14 8.41
C GLY A 180 -3.32 -5.91 9.24
N GLN A 181 -4.59 -5.48 9.17
CA GLN A 181 -5.71 -6.19 9.78
C GLN A 181 -5.77 -7.64 9.31
N GLY A 182 -6.16 -8.56 10.20
CA GLY A 182 -6.45 -9.95 9.88
C GLY A 182 -7.79 -10.13 9.16
N PHE A 183 -8.30 -11.37 9.18
CA PHE A 183 -9.54 -11.76 8.52
C PHE A 183 -10.53 -12.42 9.49
N SER A 184 -11.81 -12.40 9.13
CA SER A 184 -12.89 -13.04 9.87
C SER A 184 -12.83 -14.58 9.75
N ALA A 185 -13.49 -15.29 10.68
CA ALA A 185 -13.67 -16.73 10.57
C ALA A 185 -14.37 -17.15 9.26
N ALA A 186 -15.32 -16.35 8.79
CA ALA A 186 -16.01 -16.60 7.52
C ALA A 186 -15.06 -16.55 6.30
N PHE A 187 -14.02 -15.73 6.35
CA PHE A 187 -12.99 -15.69 5.30
C PHE A 187 -12.18 -17.00 5.28
N TYR A 188 -11.74 -17.48 6.45
CA TYR A 188 -11.02 -18.75 6.55
C TYR A 188 -11.87 -19.95 6.11
N GLU A 189 -13.14 -19.97 6.48
CA GLU A 189 -14.07 -21.02 6.03
C GLU A 189 -14.22 -21.02 4.50
N LYS A 190 -14.35 -19.86 3.90
CA LYS A 190 -14.54 -19.70 2.46
C LYS A 190 -13.29 -19.98 1.64
N TYR A 191 -12.14 -19.51 2.09
CA TYR A 191 -10.90 -19.49 1.29
C TYR A 191 -9.76 -20.34 1.85
N GLY A 192 -10.01 -21.21 2.81
CA GLY A 192 -8.97 -22.03 3.46
C GLY A 192 -7.97 -22.69 2.52
N PRO A 193 -8.43 -23.41 1.46
CA PRO A 193 -7.50 -24.03 0.50
C PRO A 193 -6.61 -23.02 -0.24
N LEU A 194 -7.13 -21.84 -0.63
CA LEU A 194 -6.37 -20.80 -1.30
C LEU A 194 -5.39 -20.11 -0.35
N ILE A 195 -5.76 -19.97 0.92
CA ILE A 195 -4.86 -19.46 1.96
C ILE A 195 -3.63 -20.36 2.07
N GLU A 196 -3.84 -21.67 2.25
CA GLU A 196 -2.74 -22.64 2.36
C GLU A 196 -1.85 -22.65 1.11
N GLN A 197 -2.43 -22.50 -0.07
CA GLN A 197 -1.69 -22.42 -1.33
C GLN A 197 -0.84 -21.17 -1.46
N ASN A 198 -1.32 -20.01 -0.98
CA ASN A 198 -0.74 -18.71 -1.29
C ASN A 198 -0.08 -17.99 -0.10
N LYS A 199 -0.21 -18.50 1.14
CA LYS A 199 0.36 -17.86 2.33
C LYS A 199 1.88 -17.64 2.25
N SER A 200 2.61 -18.46 1.50
CA SER A 200 4.05 -18.33 1.29
C SER A 200 4.46 -17.05 0.56
N LYS A 201 3.52 -16.37 -0.11
CA LYS A 201 3.73 -15.08 -0.76
C LYS A 201 3.70 -13.90 0.23
N ILE A 202 3.25 -14.13 1.49
CA ILE A 202 2.84 -13.07 2.41
C ILE A 202 3.85 -12.91 3.55
N ASN A 203 4.50 -11.75 3.61
CA ASN A 203 5.32 -11.30 4.72
C ASN A 203 4.57 -10.20 5.49
N CYS A 204 4.49 -10.35 6.82
CA CYS A 204 3.87 -9.37 7.70
C CYS A 204 4.90 -8.74 8.64
N TYR A 205 4.81 -7.44 8.77
CA TYR A 205 5.51 -6.66 9.80
C TYR A 205 4.47 -6.08 10.74
N ALA A 206 4.67 -6.25 12.03
CA ALA A 206 3.72 -5.78 13.04
C ALA A 206 4.43 -5.18 14.25
N LEU A 207 3.89 -4.10 14.79
CA LEU A 207 4.32 -3.55 16.06
C LEU A 207 3.67 -4.32 17.22
N ASP A 208 4.45 -4.64 18.26
CA ASP A 208 4.03 -5.47 19.41
C ASP A 208 2.78 -4.93 20.16
N ASN A 209 2.50 -3.63 20.05
CA ASN A 209 1.43 -2.95 20.76
C ASN A 209 0.29 -2.45 19.85
N ASP A 210 0.23 -2.89 18.60
CA ASP A 210 -0.84 -2.46 17.71
C ASP A 210 -2.11 -3.30 17.90
N PHE A 211 -3.19 -2.63 18.36
CA PHE A 211 -4.52 -3.21 18.51
C PHE A 211 -5.11 -3.81 17.23
N VAL A 212 -4.70 -3.31 16.09
CA VAL A 212 -5.21 -3.74 14.78
C VAL A 212 -4.81 -5.18 14.48
N ASN A 213 -3.60 -5.58 14.91
CA ASN A 213 -3.07 -6.93 14.74
C ASN A 213 -3.74 -7.99 15.63
N ILE A 214 -4.46 -7.57 16.67
CA ILE A 214 -5.02 -8.48 17.71
C ILE A 214 -6.49 -8.82 17.40
N LEU A 215 -7.19 -8.01 16.63
CA LEU A 215 -8.65 -8.08 16.49
C LEU A 215 -9.17 -9.23 15.61
N MET A 216 -8.32 -9.86 14.78
CA MET A 216 -8.72 -10.91 13.85
C MET A 216 -7.57 -11.88 13.59
N SER A 217 -7.87 -13.08 13.08
CA SER A 217 -6.84 -14.04 12.68
C SER A 217 -6.06 -13.54 11.49
N ASP A 218 -4.73 -13.69 11.52
CA ASP A 218 -3.84 -13.19 10.47
C ASP A 218 -3.35 -14.34 9.56
N VAL A 219 -3.04 -14.00 8.31
CA VAL A 219 -2.48 -14.92 7.31
C VAL A 219 -1.09 -14.43 6.93
N TYR A 220 -0.09 -15.26 7.14
CA TYR A 220 1.31 -14.96 6.77
C TYR A 220 2.14 -16.24 6.70
N GLU A 221 3.25 -16.21 5.96
CA GLU A 221 4.34 -17.19 6.08
C GLU A 221 5.32 -16.75 7.17
N ASN A 222 5.72 -15.46 7.15
CA ASN A 222 6.63 -14.87 8.11
C ASN A 222 6.01 -13.63 8.74
N LYS A 223 6.09 -13.53 10.07
CA LYS A 223 5.71 -12.35 10.83
C LYS A 223 6.90 -11.85 11.63
N THR A 224 7.27 -10.59 11.43
CA THR A 224 8.35 -9.90 12.14
C THR A 224 7.74 -8.82 13.02
N TYR A 225 8.22 -8.72 14.26
CA TYR A 225 7.80 -7.74 15.26
C TYR A 225 8.88 -6.68 15.48
#